data_dfca8bbe7c087fe2d56125e572ef121c
#
_entry.id   dfca8bbe7c087fe2d56125e572ef121c
#
_cell.length_a   1.000
_cell.length_b   1.000
_cell.length_c   1.000
_cell.angle_alpha   90.00
_cell.angle_beta   90.00
_cell.angle_gamma   90.00
#
_symmetry.space_group_name_H-M   'P 1'
#
loop_
_entity.id
_entity.type
_entity.pdbx_description
1 polymer ?
#
loop_
_entity_poly.entity_id
_entity_poly.type
_entity_poly.pdbx_seq_one_letter_code
_entity_poly.pdbx_strand_id
1 'polypeptide(L)'
;MKKTALSAIIAFLIGGNTIFANDFDKCFSDSTLRLDYIFTGFDNNATIGLEKMTATSGWYGKRINLDKVPVKGRGRIYVRDSQSGDTIFKESFSHLFIEWLDTDEANSTQKSFDTSINIPMPLRPVEITVELDNMHQKVIGSRPIK
;
A
#
# COMPACT_ATOMS: atom_id res chain seq x y z
N MET A 1 12.74 -57.18 44.38
CA MET A 1 12.90 -55.73 44.20
C MET A 1 12.56 -55.42 42.78
N LYS A 2 11.39 -54.88 42.52
CA LYS A 2 10.93 -54.46 41.12
C LYS A 2 11.24 -52.99 40.94
N LYS A 3 12.08 -52.67 39.96
CA LYS A 3 12.36 -51.29 39.54
C LYS A 3 11.35 -50.90 38.45
N THR A 4 10.43 -50.01 38.76
CA THR A 4 9.52 -49.37 37.82
C THR A 4 10.25 -48.19 37.17
N ALA A 5 10.48 -48.27 35.85
CA ALA A 5 11.00 -47.15 35.06
C ALA A 5 9.83 -46.23 34.68
N LEU A 6 9.90 -44.98 35.12
CA LEU A 6 8.95 -43.91 34.79
C LEU A 6 9.40 -43.28 33.50
N SER A 7 8.66 -43.54 32.40
CA SER A 7 8.94 -42.94 31.08
C SER A 7 8.25 -41.59 31.01
N ALA A 8 9.01 -40.49 31.02
CA ALA A 8 8.50 -39.16 30.85
C ALA A 8 8.34 -38.86 29.32
N ILE A 9 7.09 -38.74 28.88
CA ILE A 9 6.78 -38.28 27.52
C ILE A 9 6.84 -36.76 27.53
N ILE A 10 7.86 -36.19 26.91
CA ILE A 10 7.96 -34.77 26.66
C ILE A 10 7.16 -34.47 25.39
N ALA A 11 5.96 -33.93 25.55
CA ALA A 11 5.17 -33.38 24.43
C ALA A 11 5.78 -32.06 23.99
N PHE A 12 6.45 -32.07 22.83
CA PHE A 12 6.97 -30.88 22.20
C PHE A 12 5.81 -30.18 21.48
N LEU A 13 5.21 -29.17 22.13
CA LEU A 13 4.23 -28.28 21.51
C LEU A 13 4.98 -27.37 20.51
N ILE A 14 5.02 -27.79 19.26
CA ILE A 14 5.42 -26.91 18.16
C ILE A 14 4.27 -25.92 17.95
N GLY A 15 4.35 -24.78 18.62
CA GLY A 15 3.52 -23.62 18.33
C GLY A 15 3.87 -23.13 16.93
N GLY A 16 3.18 -23.60 15.92
CA GLY A 16 3.27 -23.07 14.58
C GLY A 16 2.78 -21.62 14.58
N ASN A 17 3.71 -20.66 14.59
CA ASN A 17 3.41 -19.30 14.16
C ASN A 17 2.98 -19.39 12.69
N THR A 18 1.68 -19.47 12.44
CA THR A 18 1.15 -19.21 11.11
C THR A 18 1.39 -17.73 10.84
N ILE A 19 2.50 -17.43 10.16
CA ILE A 19 2.70 -16.16 9.52
C ILE A 19 1.57 -16.10 8.47
N PHE A 20 0.54 -15.31 8.75
CA PHE A 20 -0.47 -14.96 7.76
C PHE A 20 0.22 -14.06 6.72
N ALA A 21 0.95 -14.67 5.77
CA ALA A 21 1.18 -14.03 4.50
C ALA A 21 -0.22 -13.81 3.92
N ASN A 22 -0.61 -12.53 3.72
CA ASN A 22 -1.85 -12.23 3.02
C ASN A 22 -1.79 -12.93 1.68
N ASP A 23 -2.56 -14.01 1.57
CA ASP A 23 -2.61 -14.82 0.38
C ASP A 23 -3.28 -13.95 -0.70
N PHE A 24 -2.57 -13.67 -1.78
CA PHE A 24 -3.05 -12.78 -2.84
C PHE A 24 -4.47 -13.13 -3.26
N ASP A 25 -4.71 -14.41 -3.53
CA ASP A 25 -5.99 -14.90 -4.06
C ASP A 25 -7.17 -14.79 -3.07
N LYS A 26 -6.90 -14.54 -1.79
CA LYS A 26 -7.94 -14.26 -0.79
C LYS A 26 -8.41 -12.82 -0.79
N CYS A 27 -7.56 -11.90 -1.23
CA CYS A 27 -7.81 -10.47 -1.18
C CYS A 27 -8.06 -9.86 -2.55
N PHE A 28 -7.45 -10.44 -3.60
CA PHE A 28 -7.39 -9.84 -4.93
C PHE A 28 -7.67 -10.86 -6.03
N SER A 29 -8.25 -10.38 -7.14
CA SER A 29 -8.35 -11.13 -8.40
C SER A 29 -7.13 -10.88 -9.28
N ASP A 30 -6.95 -11.73 -10.31
CA ASP A 30 -5.95 -11.53 -11.35
C ASP A 30 -6.37 -10.45 -12.36
N SER A 31 -6.59 -9.24 -11.83
CA SER A 31 -6.97 -8.06 -12.60
C SER A 31 -6.32 -6.84 -11.98
N THR A 32 -6.19 -5.78 -12.75
CA THR A 32 -5.63 -4.50 -12.31
C THR A 32 -6.74 -3.48 -12.11
N LEU A 33 -6.73 -2.77 -10.99
CA LEU A 33 -7.45 -1.52 -10.81
C LEU A 33 -6.46 -0.38 -11.00
N ARG A 34 -6.61 0.33 -12.12
CA ARG A 34 -5.87 1.56 -12.42
C ARG A 34 -6.62 2.75 -11.82
N LEU A 35 -5.90 3.57 -11.10
CA LEU A 35 -6.35 4.78 -10.45
C LEU A 35 -5.64 5.96 -11.09
N ASP A 36 -6.38 6.81 -11.81
CA ASP A 36 -5.84 8.02 -12.41
C ASP A 36 -6.08 9.19 -11.47
N TYR A 37 -5.00 9.87 -11.09
CA TYR A 37 -4.99 10.99 -10.15
C TYR A 37 -4.42 12.25 -10.81
N ILE A 38 -4.86 13.40 -10.29
CA ILE A 38 -4.22 14.70 -10.51
C ILE A 38 -3.63 15.14 -9.18
N PHE A 39 -2.32 15.37 -9.15
CA PHE A 39 -1.61 15.98 -8.03
C PHE A 39 -1.41 17.47 -8.34
N THR A 40 -1.93 18.34 -7.49
CA THR A 40 -1.80 19.79 -7.61
C THR A 40 -1.06 20.32 -6.40
N GLY A 41 -0.08 21.18 -6.62
CA GLY A 41 0.75 21.70 -5.55
C GLY A 41 1.07 23.18 -5.66
N PHE A 42 1.33 23.77 -4.49
CA PHE A 42 1.79 25.14 -4.28
C PHE A 42 2.36 25.25 -2.88
N ASP A 43 3.52 25.89 -2.72
CA ASP A 43 4.12 26.23 -1.43
C ASP A 43 4.15 25.04 -0.43
N ASN A 44 4.78 23.95 -0.83
CA ASN A 44 4.90 22.71 -0.03
C ASN A 44 3.56 22.05 0.38
N ASN A 45 2.47 22.44 -0.22
CA ASN A 45 1.17 21.79 -0.02
C ASN A 45 0.80 20.98 -1.26
N ALA A 46 0.12 19.87 -1.06
CA ALA A 46 -0.36 19.01 -2.13
C ALA A 46 -1.84 18.69 -1.98
N THR A 47 -2.57 18.76 -3.07
CA THR A 47 -3.94 18.28 -3.20
C THR A 47 -3.95 17.08 -4.14
N ILE A 48 -4.68 16.04 -3.77
CA ILE A 48 -4.81 14.81 -4.53
C ILE A 48 -6.25 14.67 -5.02
N GLY A 49 -6.44 14.75 -6.32
CA GLY A 49 -7.74 14.51 -6.97
C GLY A 49 -7.77 13.14 -7.64
N LEU A 50 -8.77 12.30 -7.34
CA LEU A 50 -9.04 11.11 -8.14
C LEU A 50 -9.88 11.53 -9.35
N GLU A 51 -9.38 11.21 -10.55
CA GLU A 51 -10.06 11.52 -11.80
C GLU A 51 -10.87 10.31 -12.30
N LYS A 52 -10.25 9.13 -12.31
CA LYS A 52 -10.85 7.94 -12.90
C LYS A 52 -10.35 6.65 -12.26
N MET A 53 -11.21 5.63 -12.28
CA MET A 53 -10.86 4.24 -11.97
C MET A 53 -11.18 3.37 -13.17
N THR A 54 -10.23 2.51 -13.57
CA THR A 54 -10.41 1.61 -14.72
C THR A 54 -9.94 0.21 -14.36
N ALA A 55 -10.79 -0.77 -14.59
CA ALA A 55 -10.45 -2.18 -14.44
C ALA A 55 -9.91 -2.75 -15.74
N THR A 56 -8.81 -3.51 -15.67
CA THR A 56 -8.25 -4.25 -16.80
C THR A 56 -7.89 -5.67 -16.39
N SER A 57 -7.87 -6.60 -17.34
CA SER A 57 -7.47 -7.98 -17.08
C SER A 57 -5.97 -8.10 -16.82
N GLY A 58 -5.58 -9.05 -15.97
CA GLY A 58 -4.20 -9.36 -15.62
C GLY A 58 -3.62 -8.41 -14.56
N TRP A 59 -2.95 -9.01 -13.57
CA TRP A 59 -2.13 -8.31 -12.59
C TRP A 59 -0.68 -8.71 -12.74
N TYR A 60 0.20 -7.74 -12.99
CA TYR A 60 1.62 -7.94 -13.27
C TYR A 60 2.55 -7.47 -12.16
N GLY A 61 1.99 -6.99 -11.04
CA GLY A 61 2.75 -6.55 -9.88
C GLY A 61 3.02 -7.68 -8.88
N LYS A 62 3.43 -7.31 -7.67
CA LYS A 62 3.77 -8.27 -6.61
C LYS A 62 2.54 -9.06 -6.14
N ARG A 63 2.77 -10.35 -5.82
CA ARG A 63 1.76 -11.28 -5.28
C ARG A 63 2.11 -11.80 -3.89
N ILE A 64 3.32 -11.49 -3.39
CA ILE A 64 3.82 -11.86 -2.07
C ILE A 64 4.27 -10.60 -1.34
N ASN A 65 4.35 -10.65 -0.02
CA ASN A 65 4.74 -9.51 0.81
C ASN A 65 3.93 -8.25 0.47
N LEU A 66 2.62 -8.42 0.31
CA LEU A 66 1.72 -7.38 -0.20
C LEU A 66 1.70 -6.12 0.67
N ASP A 67 1.89 -6.28 1.98
CA ASP A 67 1.95 -5.22 2.99
C ASP A 67 3.37 -4.63 3.20
N LYS A 68 4.38 -5.12 2.49
CA LYS A 68 5.78 -4.69 2.62
C LYS A 68 6.16 -3.71 1.53
N VAL A 69 6.93 -2.71 1.91
CA VAL A 69 7.55 -1.73 0.99
C VAL A 69 9.06 -1.77 1.21
N PRO A 70 9.82 -2.49 0.35
CA PRO A 70 11.27 -2.63 0.53
C PRO A 70 12.02 -1.32 0.26
N VAL A 71 11.51 -0.47 -0.63
CA VAL A 71 12.08 0.82 -0.97
C VAL A 71 11.05 1.91 -0.69
N LYS A 72 11.41 2.90 0.11
CA LYS A 72 10.54 4.03 0.40
C LYS A 72 10.70 5.12 -0.66
N GLY A 73 9.66 5.28 -1.49
CA GLY A 73 9.43 6.50 -2.24
C GLY A 73 8.71 7.55 -1.37
N ARG A 74 8.57 8.77 -1.88
CA ARG A 74 7.85 9.86 -1.20
C ARG A 74 6.34 9.84 -1.47
N GLY A 75 5.89 9.00 -2.41
CA GLY A 75 4.49 8.65 -2.61
C GLY A 75 4.21 7.25 -2.07
N ARG A 76 3.05 7.05 -1.47
CA ARG A 76 2.59 5.75 -0.95
C ARG A 76 1.14 5.54 -1.28
N ILE A 77 0.78 4.28 -1.54
CA ILE A 77 -0.60 3.83 -1.63
C ILE A 77 -0.82 2.69 -0.65
N TYR A 78 -1.94 2.74 0.05
CA TYR A 78 -2.41 1.72 0.98
C TYR A 78 -3.78 1.24 0.54
N VAL A 79 -3.98 -0.06 0.58
CA VAL A 79 -5.30 -0.69 0.43
C VAL A 79 -5.63 -1.41 1.73
N ARG A 80 -6.71 -0.99 2.39
CA ARG A 80 -7.18 -1.57 3.64
C ARG A 80 -8.52 -2.27 3.42
N ASP A 81 -8.66 -3.44 3.99
CA ASP A 81 -9.97 -4.11 4.05
C ASP A 81 -10.94 -3.26 4.88
N SER A 82 -12.10 -2.93 4.32
CA SER A 82 -13.08 -2.06 4.99
C SER A 82 -13.73 -2.69 6.22
N GLN A 83 -13.70 -4.02 6.34
CA GLN A 83 -14.30 -4.74 7.44
C GLN A 83 -13.32 -4.93 8.61
N SER A 84 -12.08 -5.39 8.34
CA SER A 84 -11.08 -5.65 9.37
C SER A 84 -10.22 -4.42 9.70
N GLY A 85 -10.07 -3.48 8.76
CA GLY A 85 -9.14 -2.35 8.84
C GLY A 85 -7.69 -2.72 8.54
N ASP A 86 -7.41 -4.00 8.24
CA ASP A 86 -6.06 -4.47 7.97
C ASP A 86 -5.55 -3.94 6.63
N THR A 87 -4.27 -3.57 6.60
CA THR A 87 -3.60 -3.24 5.34
C THR A 87 -3.31 -4.51 4.57
N ILE A 88 -4.00 -4.71 3.44
CA ILE A 88 -3.88 -5.89 2.57
C ILE A 88 -2.97 -5.66 1.38
N PHE A 89 -2.68 -4.41 1.02
CA PHE A 89 -1.70 -4.05 0.00
C PHE A 89 -1.09 -2.70 0.32
N LYS A 90 0.21 -2.57 0.04
CA LYS A 90 0.96 -1.33 0.20
C LYS A 90 2.04 -1.24 -0.87
N GLU A 91 2.15 -0.07 -1.50
CA GLU A 91 3.22 0.22 -2.46
C GLU A 91 3.75 1.63 -2.25
N SER A 92 4.98 1.88 -2.70
CA SER A 92 5.52 3.22 -2.76
C SER A 92 5.93 3.58 -4.18
N PHE A 93 5.88 4.86 -4.48
CA PHE A 93 6.24 5.38 -5.79
C PHE A 93 7.00 6.71 -5.66
N SER A 94 7.71 7.06 -6.72
CA SER A 94 8.29 8.39 -6.92
C SER A 94 7.56 9.04 -8.11
N HIS A 95 7.45 10.36 -8.10
CA HIS A 95 6.75 11.10 -9.13
C HIS A 95 7.37 12.48 -9.33
N LEU A 96 7.41 12.96 -10.58
CA LEU A 96 7.96 14.28 -10.95
C LEU A 96 7.29 15.43 -10.19
N PHE A 97 6.01 15.31 -9.85
CA PHE A 97 5.32 16.29 -9.01
C PHE A 97 6.02 16.51 -7.67
N ILE A 98 6.44 15.42 -7.02
CA ILE A 98 7.10 15.47 -5.70
C ILE A 98 8.50 16.11 -5.83
N GLU A 99 9.20 15.84 -6.94
CA GLU A 99 10.50 16.45 -7.22
C GLU A 99 10.35 17.94 -7.57
N TRP A 100 9.31 18.30 -8.32
CA TRP A 100 9.02 19.68 -8.63
C TRP A 100 8.67 20.50 -7.39
N LEU A 101 7.96 19.93 -6.41
CA LEU A 101 7.64 20.62 -5.14
C LEU A 101 8.89 21.06 -4.36
N ASP A 102 10.05 20.44 -4.61
CA ASP A 102 11.32 20.80 -3.99
C ASP A 102 12.05 21.94 -4.73
N THR A 103 11.48 22.49 -5.79
CA THR A 103 12.08 23.59 -6.55
C THR A 103 11.60 24.96 -6.06
N ASP A 104 12.41 26.00 -6.30
CA ASP A 104 12.02 27.38 -5.97
C ASP A 104 10.77 27.82 -6.71
N GLU A 105 10.51 27.26 -7.90
CA GLU A 105 9.31 27.55 -8.70
C GLU A 105 8.03 27.20 -7.94
N ALA A 106 8.03 26.11 -7.19
CA ALA A 106 6.85 25.65 -6.45
C ALA A 106 6.40 26.63 -5.35
N ASN A 107 7.28 27.53 -4.88
CA ASN A 107 6.95 28.56 -3.90
C ASN A 107 6.09 29.70 -4.50
N SER A 108 6.11 29.86 -5.83
CA SER A 108 5.44 30.98 -6.51
C SER A 108 4.47 30.56 -7.61
N THR A 109 4.52 29.31 -8.04
CA THR A 109 3.72 28.78 -9.17
C THR A 109 2.95 27.56 -8.74
N GLN A 110 1.64 27.53 -9.05
CA GLN A 110 0.82 26.32 -8.89
C GLN A 110 0.93 25.44 -10.13
N LYS A 111 1.17 24.15 -9.96
CA LYS A 111 1.17 23.17 -11.06
C LYS A 111 0.37 21.93 -10.71
N SER A 112 -0.14 21.28 -11.77
CA SER A 112 -0.82 19.99 -11.69
C SER A 112 -0.11 18.97 -12.57
N PHE A 113 -0.09 17.72 -12.10
CA PHE A 113 0.55 16.59 -12.77
C PHE A 113 -0.40 15.40 -12.77
N ASP A 114 -0.61 14.80 -13.92
CA ASP A 114 -1.35 13.56 -14.04
C ASP A 114 -0.49 12.38 -13.59
N THR A 115 -1.09 11.43 -12.92
CA THR A 115 -0.44 10.20 -12.54
C THR A 115 -1.40 9.02 -12.57
N SER A 116 -0.87 7.83 -12.83
CA SER A 116 -1.63 6.59 -12.77
C SER A 116 -0.97 5.63 -11.81
N ILE A 117 -1.73 5.09 -10.88
CA ILE A 117 -1.27 4.10 -9.92
C ILE A 117 -2.07 2.83 -10.15
N ASN A 118 -1.37 1.70 -10.31
CA ASN A 118 -1.97 0.40 -10.47
C ASN A 118 -1.92 -0.39 -9.17
N ILE A 119 -3.05 -0.97 -8.79
CA ILE A 119 -3.15 -1.91 -7.68
C ILE A 119 -3.84 -3.19 -8.15
N PRO A 120 -3.65 -4.34 -7.47
CA PRO A 120 -4.45 -5.51 -7.78
C PRO A 120 -5.92 -5.25 -7.46
N MET A 121 -6.83 -5.79 -8.26
CA MET A 121 -8.28 -5.59 -8.12
C MET A 121 -8.78 -6.26 -6.85
N PRO A 122 -9.31 -5.51 -5.86
CA PRO A 122 -9.83 -6.07 -4.62
C PRO A 122 -11.07 -6.95 -4.87
N LEU A 123 -11.19 -8.06 -4.13
CA LEU A 123 -12.36 -8.95 -4.13
C LEU A 123 -13.45 -8.50 -3.15
N ARG A 124 -13.13 -7.55 -2.27
CA ARG A 124 -14.00 -7.04 -1.20
C ARG A 124 -13.94 -5.52 -1.14
N PRO A 125 -14.91 -4.88 -0.48
CA PRO A 125 -14.84 -3.44 -0.23
C PRO A 125 -13.57 -3.06 0.52
N VAL A 126 -12.90 -2.03 0.03
CA VAL A 126 -11.63 -1.55 0.57
C VAL A 126 -11.63 -0.03 0.72
N GLU A 127 -10.79 0.47 1.59
CA GLU A 127 -10.36 1.86 1.62
C GLU A 127 -8.99 1.98 0.97
N ILE A 128 -8.86 2.87 -0.02
CA ILE A 128 -7.61 3.15 -0.71
C ILE A 128 -7.14 4.54 -0.28
N THR A 129 -5.92 4.64 0.22
CA THR A 129 -5.33 5.92 0.62
C THR A 129 -4.05 6.16 -0.16
N VAL A 130 -3.94 7.31 -0.81
CA VAL A 130 -2.69 7.82 -1.39
C VAL A 130 -2.15 8.92 -0.49
N GLU A 131 -0.85 8.86 -0.19
CA GLU A 131 -0.12 9.85 0.60
C GLU A 131 1.09 10.34 -0.15
N LEU A 132 1.38 11.63 -0.03
CA LEU A 132 2.57 12.29 -0.55
C LEU A 132 3.34 12.94 0.60
N ASP A 133 4.65 12.74 0.62
CA ASP A 133 5.56 13.33 1.59
C ASP A 133 6.44 14.41 0.95
N ASN A 134 6.81 15.42 1.73
CA ASN A 134 7.87 16.36 1.38
C ASN A 134 9.27 15.76 1.65
N MET A 135 10.35 16.54 1.39
CA MET A 135 11.75 16.12 1.66
C MET A 135 12.00 15.72 3.12
N HIS A 136 11.24 16.28 4.06
CA HIS A 136 11.37 15.99 5.51
C HIS A 136 10.49 14.80 5.94
N GLN A 137 9.97 14.01 5.00
CA GLN A 137 9.10 12.86 5.24
C GLN A 137 7.80 13.23 5.99
N LYS A 138 7.37 14.48 5.88
CA LYS A 138 6.09 14.95 6.40
C LYS A 138 5.02 14.78 5.33
N VAL A 139 3.88 14.19 5.67
CA VAL A 139 2.73 14.06 4.77
C VAL A 139 2.21 15.46 4.42
N ILE A 140 2.21 15.78 3.14
CA ILE A 140 1.73 17.06 2.58
C ILE A 140 0.42 16.93 1.82
N GLY A 141 -0.02 15.70 1.52
CA GLY A 141 -1.30 15.40 0.91
C GLY A 141 -1.71 13.97 1.22
N SER A 142 -3.00 13.75 1.48
CA SER A 142 -3.59 12.42 1.70
C SER A 142 -5.00 12.39 1.14
N ARG A 143 -5.36 11.31 0.45
CA ARG A 143 -6.69 11.11 -0.15
C ARG A 143 -7.18 9.70 0.12
N PRO A 144 -8.07 9.49 1.10
CA PRO A 144 -8.80 8.23 1.26
C PRO A 144 -9.96 8.15 0.25
N ILE A 145 -10.20 6.95 -0.26
CA ILE A 145 -11.31 6.58 -1.14
C ILE A 145 -11.92 5.28 -0.62
N LYS A 146 -13.24 5.22 -0.54
CA LYS A 146 -14.00 4.05 -0.10
C LYS A 146 -14.79 3.45 -1.23
#